data_8c577e2821acd50ef957803683e034da
#
_entry.id   8c577e2821acd50ef957803683e034da
#
_cell.length_a   1.000
_cell.length_b   1.000
_cell.length_c   1.000
_cell.angle_alpha   90.00
_cell.angle_beta   90.00
_cell.angle_gamma   90.00
#
_symmetry.space_group_name_H-M   'P 1'
#
loop_
_entity.id
_entity.type
_entity.pdbx_description
1 polymer ?
#
loop_
_entity_poly.entity_id
_entity_poly.type
_entity_poly.pdbx_seq_one_letter_code
_entity_poly.pdbx_strand_id
1 'polypeptide(L)'
;MNSKSTSLYHAFTSILFAVFLVSCSSNSEATLNAPENHSSVKAEKSSIPEEIKDVLSKSTCLGCHKMKTKLIGPSYSEIAKRGYSEEEIIELIKNPDPKNWPDYPPMAPITWVAEKELATIASWIKSLENAE
;
A
#
# COMPACT_ATOMS: atom_id res chain seq x y z
N MET A 1 44.13 31.03 -23.03
CA MET A 1 44.74 32.01 -22.08
C MET A 1 44.06 31.81 -20.77
N ASN A 2 44.93 31.47 -19.84
CA ASN A 2 44.88 31.58 -18.38
C ASN A 2 43.81 30.72 -17.68
N SER A 3 44.28 29.80 -16.99
CA SER A 3 45.28 29.64 -15.93
C SER A 3 44.64 29.45 -14.59
N LYS A 4 44.96 28.26 -14.06
CA LYS A 4 45.40 28.04 -12.67
C LYS A 4 44.60 28.63 -11.56
N SER A 5 44.22 27.77 -10.66
CA SER A 5 44.50 27.91 -9.23
C SER A 5 43.50 27.06 -8.49
N THR A 6 43.77 26.26 -7.63
CA THR A 6 44.82 25.75 -6.74
C THR A 6 44.10 24.74 -5.90
N SER A 7 44.46 23.52 -5.89
CA SER A 7 45.38 22.87 -4.99
C SER A 7 45.65 23.67 -3.71
N LEU A 8 45.23 23.16 -2.68
CA LEU A 8 45.64 23.21 -1.27
C LEU A 8 44.47 23.30 -0.32
N TYR A 9 44.02 22.22 0.17
CA TYR A 9 43.72 22.04 1.59
C TYR A 9 43.78 20.56 1.91
N HIS A 10 45.01 20.03 1.73
CA HIS A 10 45.43 18.89 2.55
C HIS A 10 45.88 19.49 3.85
N ALA A 11 45.48 18.87 4.87
CA ALA A 11 46.14 18.71 6.11
C ALA A 11 45.33 19.13 7.35
N PHE A 12 45.40 18.23 8.26
CA PHE A 12 45.09 18.36 9.69
C PHE A 12 43.62 18.37 10.09
N THR A 13 43.08 17.21 10.43
CA THR A 13 43.08 16.86 11.85
C THR A 13 42.75 15.37 12.02
N SER A 14 43.82 14.61 12.25
CA SER A 14 43.74 13.38 13.04
C SER A 14 43.43 13.79 14.47
N ILE A 15 42.25 13.48 14.94
CA ILE A 15 41.98 13.43 16.39
C ILE A 15 41.31 12.10 16.66
N LEU A 16 42.13 11.28 17.31
CA LEU A 16 41.81 10.19 18.19
C LEU A 16 40.43 10.39 18.87
N PHE A 17 39.55 9.46 18.70
CA PHE A 17 38.58 9.16 19.74
C PHE A 17 38.61 7.67 20.01
N ALA A 18 39.31 7.37 21.08
CA ALA A 18 39.44 6.05 21.63
C ALA A 18 38.15 5.64 22.35
N VAL A 19 37.78 4.40 22.13
CA VAL A 19 37.28 3.43 23.11
C VAL A 19 36.13 3.87 24.03
N PHE A 20 34.95 3.38 23.75
CA PHE A 20 34.04 2.90 24.78
C PHE A 20 33.46 1.56 24.39
N LEU A 21 34.19 0.51 24.77
CA LEU A 21 33.62 -0.82 24.89
C LEU A 21 32.82 -0.85 26.20
N VAL A 22 31.49 -0.80 26.09
CA VAL A 22 30.63 -1.26 27.18
C VAL A 22 30.02 -2.58 26.73
N SER A 23 30.70 -3.62 27.19
CA SER A 23 30.20 -4.98 27.25
C SER A 23 29.05 -5.02 28.27
N CYS A 24 27.84 -5.23 27.84
CA CYS A 24 26.76 -5.76 28.68
C CYS A 24 26.43 -7.15 28.20
N SER A 25 27.19 -8.09 28.77
CA SER A 25 26.79 -9.48 28.80
C SER A 25 25.72 -9.63 29.89
N SER A 26 24.52 -10.01 29.48
CA SER A 26 23.53 -10.57 30.39
C SER A 26 22.91 -11.78 29.70
N ASN A 27 23.53 -12.87 30.04
CA ASN A 27 23.02 -14.21 29.85
C ASN A 27 21.76 -14.36 30.71
N SER A 28 20.65 -14.69 30.11
CA SER A 28 19.52 -15.31 30.79
C SER A 28 18.82 -16.24 29.79
N GLU A 29 19.27 -17.47 29.84
CA GLU A 29 18.48 -18.61 29.37
C GLU A 29 17.18 -18.64 30.17
N ALA A 30 16.08 -18.44 29.46
CA ALA A 30 14.77 -18.90 29.90
C ALA A 30 14.12 -19.58 28.73
N THR A 31 14.34 -20.87 28.68
CA THR A 31 13.52 -21.83 27.93
C THR A 31 12.09 -21.73 28.41
N LEU A 32 11.22 -21.14 27.64
CA LEU A 32 9.78 -21.35 27.79
C LEU A 32 9.19 -21.58 26.40
N ASN A 33 8.87 -22.85 26.17
CA ASN A 33 8.00 -23.33 25.13
C ASN A 33 6.70 -22.57 25.22
N ALA A 34 6.48 -21.57 24.35
CA ALA A 34 5.17 -21.05 24.07
C ALA A 34 4.58 -21.92 22.95
N PRO A 35 3.40 -22.51 23.12
CA PRO A 35 2.74 -23.19 22.00
C PRO A 35 2.45 -22.19 20.92
N GLU A 36 2.90 -22.47 19.69
CA GLU A 36 2.39 -21.84 18.49
C GLU A 36 0.91 -22.13 18.41
N ASN A 37 0.14 -21.25 19.00
CA ASN A 37 -1.27 -21.20 18.74
C ASN A 37 -1.43 -20.57 17.34
N HIS A 38 -1.38 -21.38 16.31
CA HIS A 38 -2.02 -21.10 15.05
C HIS A 38 -3.52 -21.03 15.32
N SER A 39 -3.91 -19.96 16.02
CA SER A 39 -5.28 -19.50 15.99
C SER A 39 -5.54 -19.18 14.54
N SER A 40 -6.21 -20.10 13.87
CA SER A 40 -6.90 -19.87 12.62
C SER A 40 -7.84 -18.69 12.85
N VAL A 41 -7.28 -17.47 12.75
CA VAL A 41 -8.08 -16.27 12.71
C VAL A 41 -8.86 -16.39 11.43
N LYS A 42 -10.11 -16.81 11.55
CA LYS A 42 -11.15 -16.64 10.54
C LYS A 42 -11.01 -15.20 10.08
N ALA A 43 -10.34 -15.01 8.93
CA ALA A 43 -10.10 -13.70 8.37
C ALA A 43 -11.47 -13.04 8.25
N GLU A 44 -11.71 -12.04 9.09
CA GLU A 44 -12.91 -11.22 8.97
C GLU A 44 -12.90 -10.65 7.57
N LYS A 45 -13.89 -11.01 6.78
CA LYS A 45 -14.13 -10.58 5.38
C LYS A 45 -14.23 -9.04 5.24
N SER A 46 -13.79 -8.31 6.26
CA SER A 46 -13.81 -6.85 6.34
C SER A 46 -12.47 -6.18 6.02
N SER A 47 -11.39 -6.95 5.86
CA SER A 47 -10.06 -6.43 5.49
C SER A 47 -9.75 -6.74 4.03
N ILE A 48 -9.02 -5.84 3.39
CA ILE A 48 -8.50 -6.05 2.03
C ILE A 48 -7.42 -7.13 2.12
N PRO A 49 -7.48 -8.22 1.32
CA PRO A 49 -6.42 -9.22 1.25
C PRO A 49 -5.07 -8.57 0.90
N GLU A 50 -3.96 -9.07 1.44
CA GLU A 50 -2.68 -8.41 1.31
C GLU A 50 -2.20 -8.32 -0.15
N GLU A 51 -2.43 -9.37 -0.94
CA GLU A 51 -2.14 -9.40 -2.38
C GLU A 51 -2.91 -8.34 -3.17
N ILE A 52 -4.16 -8.06 -2.78
CA ILE A 52 -4.99 -7.02 -3.39
C ILE A 52 -4.53 -5.64 -2.92
N LYS A 53 -4.20 -5.52 -1.65
CA LYS A 53 -3.72 -4.26 -1.06
C LYS A 53 -2.43 -3.78 -1.71
N ASP A 54 -1.53 -4.68 -2.07
CA ASP A 54 -0.31 -4.37 -2.80
C ASP A 54 -0.61 -3.76 -4.18
N VAL A 55 -1.52 -4.37 -4.93
CA VAL A 55 -1.93 -3.86 -6.26
C VAL A 55 -2.62 -2.51 -6.12
N LEU A 56 -3.57 -2.37 -5.19
CA LEU A 56 -4.29 -1.11 -4.94
C LEU A 56 -3.36 0.02 -4.49
N SER A 57 -2.34 -0.30 -3.69
CA SER A 57 -1.35 0.68 -3.22
C SER A 57 -0.49 1.20 -4.36
N LYS A 58 0.04 0.30 -5.20
CA LYS A 58 0.84 0.64 -6.38
C LYS A 58 0.04 1.46 -7.40
N SER A 59 -1.23 1.19 -7.50
CA SER A 59 -2.18 1.87 -8.40
C SER A 59 -2.78 3.14 -7.79
N THR A 60 -2.32 3.57 -6.61
CA THR A 60 -2.76 4.78 -5.87
C THR A 60 -4.22 4.75 -5.38
N CYS A 61 -4.93 3.65 -5.56
CA CYS A 61 -6.37 3.53 -5.25
C CYS A 61 -6.68 3.79 -3.76
N LEU A 62 -5.80 3.34 -2.85
CA LEU A 62 -5.98 3.47 -1.40
C LEU A 62 -5.90 4.91 -0.89
N GLY A 63 -5.42 5.85 -1.73
CA GLY A 63 -5.44 7.28 -1.43
C GLY A 63 -6.85 7.86 -1.37
N CYS A 64 -7.79 7.27 -2.13
CA CYS A 64 -9.15 7.77 -2.27
C CYS A 64 -10.24 6.79 -1.82
N HIS A 65 -9.96 5.49 -1.80
CA HIS A 65 -10.94 4.44 -1.48
C HIS A 65 -10.52 3.63 -0.24
N LYS A 66 -11.51 3.25 0.57
CA LYS A 66 -11.36 2.32 1.70
C LYS A 66 -12.31 1.14 1.55
N MET A 67 -12.11 0.10 2.36
CA MET A 67 -12.93 -1.10 2.31
C MET A 67 -14.41 -0.82 2.53
N LYS A 68 -14.78 -0.21 3.67
CA LYS A 68 -16.18 -0.04 4.11
C LYS A 68 -16.61 1.40 4.33
N THR A 69 -15.69 2.34 4.39
CA THR A 69 -16.00 3.73 4.75
C THR A 69 -15.63 4.69 3.62
N LYS A 70 -16.44 5.73 3.44
CA LYS A 70 -16.15 6.85 2.55
C LYS A 70 -14.82 7.49 2.94
N LEU A 71 -14.01 7.83 1.94
CA LEU A 71 -12.82 8.67 2.09
C LEU A 71 -12.98 9.88 1.14
N ILE A 72 -12.26 9.93 0.03
CA ILE A 72 -12.49 10.88 -1.05
C ILE A 72 -13.50 10.30 -2.02
N GLY A 73 -13.29 9.05 -2.44
CA GLY A 73 -14.22 8.29 -3.26
C GLY A 73 -15.13 7.36 -2.45
N PRO A 74 -16.04 6.65 -3.12
CA PRO A 74 -16.88 5.61 -2.50
C PRO A 74 -16.04 4.47 -1.95
N SER A 75 -16.56 3.77 -0.96
CA SER A 75 -15.91 2.55 -0.46
C SER A 75 -16.00 1.41 -1.48
N TYR A 76 -15.09 0.44 -1.39
CA TYR A 76 -15.17 -0.75 -2.25
C TYR A 76 -16.46 -1.54 -2.03
N SER A 77 -16.97 -1.60 -0.81
CA SER A 77 -18.28 -2.21 -0.53
C SER A 77 -19.43 -1.46 -1.21
N GLU A 78 -19.39 -0.12 -1.30
CA GLU A 78 -20.42 0.64 -2.03
C GLU A 78 -20.32 0.43 -3.54
N ILE A 79 -19.09 0.34 -4.09
CA ILE A 79 -18.86 0.04 -5.50
C ILE A 79 -19.41 -1.35 -5.84
N ALA A 80 -19.12 -2.36 -5.01
CA ALA A 80 -19.61 -3.72 -5.20
C ALA A 80 -21.14 -3.80 -5.23
N LYS A 81 -21.82 -3.06 -4.36
CA LYS A 81 -23.30 -3.01 -4.30
C LYS A 81 -23.97 -2.46 -5.58
N ARG A 82 -23.20 -1.84 -6.47
CA ARG A 82 -23.74 -1.38 -7.75
C ARG A 82 -23.96 -2.50 -8.77
N GLY A 83 -23.39 -3.68 -8.53
CA GLY A 83 -23.56 -4.85 -9.39
C GLY A 83 -22.88 -4.73 -10.77
N TYR A 84 -21.85 -3.89 -10.89
CA TYR A 84 -21.07 -3.77 -12.13
C TYR A 84 -20.40 -5.10 -12.50
N SER A 85 -20.29 -5.39 -13.80
CA SER A 85 -19.41 -6.46 -14.28
C SER A 85 -17.93 -6.11 -14.10
N GLU A 86 -17.04 -7.09 -14.23
CA GLU A 86 -15.58 -6.84 -14.15
C GLU A 86 -15.13 -5.88 -15.26
N GLU A 87 -15.68 -6.02 -16.46
CA GLU A 87 -15.40 -5.15 -17.61
C GLU A 87 -15.87 -3.71 -17.36
N GLU A 88 -17.05 -3.53 -16.77
CA GLU A 88 -17.56 -2.21 -16.41
C GLU A 88 -16.71 -1.54 -15.34
N ILE A 89 -16.23 -2.31 -14.34
CA ILE A 89 -15.33 -1.80 -13.31
C ILE A 89 -14.02 -1.33 -13.96
N ILE A 90 -13.43 -2.14 -14.85
CA ILE A 90 -12.19 -1.78 -15.57
C ILE A 90 -12.41 -0.51 -16.40
N GLU A 91 -13.52 -0.42 -17.12
CA GLU A 91 -13.84 0.75 -17.93
C GLU A 91 -14.01 2.00 -17.06
N LEU A 92 -14.71 1.90 -15.92
CA LEU A 92 -14.89 3.00 -14.98
C LEU A 92 -13.58 3.44 -14.30
N ILE A 93 -12.61 2.56 -14.16
CA ILE A 93 -11.26 2.94 -13.67
C ILE A 93 -10.52 3.75 -14.74
N LYS A 94 -10.62 3.36 -16.02
CA LYS A 94 -9.95 4.03 -17.13
C LYS A 94 -10.66 5.31 -17.57
N ASN A 95 -11.98 5.28 -17.58
CA ASN A 95 -12.86 6.36 -18.05
C ASN A 95 -13.98 6.61 -17.02
N PRO A 96 -13.67 7.25 -15.88
CA PRO A 96 -14.66 7.49 -14.83
C PRO A 96 -15.79 8.40 -15.32
N ASP A 97 -17.05 8.00 -15.07
CA ASP A 97 -18.20 8.87 -15.30
C ASP A 97 -18.69 9.43 -13.95
N PRO A 98 -18.54 10.75 -13.71
CA PRO A 98 -18.99 11.39 -12.47
C PRO A 98 -20.50 11.25 -12.22
N LYS A 99 -21.30 11.00 -13.23
CA LYS A 99 -22.76 10.81 -13.09
C LYS A 99 -23.10 9.56 -12.28
N ASN A 100 -22.23 8.56 -12.27
CA ASN A 100 -22.43 7.35 -11.47
C ASN A 100 -22.30 7.62 -9.97
N TRP A 101 -21.58 8.68 -9.58
CA TRP A 101 -21.26 9.02 -8.21
C TRP A 101 -21.41 10.53 -7.94
N PRO A 102 -22.64 11.10 -8.07
CA PRO A 102 -22.84 12.56 -7.98
C PRO A 102 -22.48 13.18 -6.64
N ASP A 103 -22.48 12.38 -5.57
CA ASP A 103 -22.17 12.82 -4.20
C ASP A 103 -20.67 12.76 -3.88
N TYR A 104 -19.83 12.46 -4.88
CA TYR A 104 -18.38 12.32 -4.74
C TYR A 104 -17.63 13.22 -5.73
N PRO A 105 -16.42 13.66 -5.37
CA PRO A 105 -15.55 14.32 -6.34
C PRO A 105 -15.26 13.42 -7.53
N PRO A 106 -15.10 13.97 -8.75
CA PRO A 106 -14.72 13.20 -9.92
C PRO A 106 -13.43 12.43 -9.69
N MET A 107 -13.43 11.14 -10.01
CA MET A 107 -12.22 10.32 -10.03
C MET A 107 -11.37 10.68 -11.24
N ALA A 108 -10.05 10.74 -11.09
CA ALA A 108 -9.15 10.88 -12.22
C ALA A 108 -9.02 9.56 -12.99
N PRO A 109 -8.95 9.58 -14.34
CA PRO A 109 -8.69 8.39 -15.14
C PRO A 109 -7.36 7.72 -14.76
N ILE A 110 -7.37 6.39 -14.65
CA ILE A 110 -6.17 5.60 -14.37
C ILE A 110 -5.86 4.73 -15.59
N THR A 111 -4.86 5.15 -16.38
CA THR A 111 -4.51 4.50 -17.65
C THR A 111 -3.14 3.81 -17.65
N TRP A 112 -2.39 3.92 -16.55
CA TRP A 112 -1.02 3.38 -16.42
C TRP A 112 -0.95 2.01 -15.75
N VAL A 113 -2.05 1.51 -15.21
CA VAL A 113 -2.13 0.20 -14.56
C VAL A 113 -2.29 -0.89 -15.63
N ALA A 114 -1.54 -1.97 -15.50
CA ALA A 114 -1.59 -3.08 -16.46
C ALA A 114 -2.96 -3.78 -16.43
N GLU A 115 -3.43 -4.27 -17.60
CA GLU A 115 -4.72 -4.94 -17.73
C GLU A 115 -4.90 -6.10 -16.75
N LYS A 116 -3.84 -6.89 -16.51
CA LYS A 116 -3.88 -7.98 -15.55
C LYS A 116 -4.15 -7.50 -14.13
N GLU A 117 -3.59 -6.38 -13.74
CA GLU A 117 -3.79 -5.79 -12.41
C GLU A 117 -5.20 -5.20 -12.29
N LEU A 118 -5.69 -4.56 -13.36
CA LEU A 118 -7.07 -4.06 -13.43
C LEU A 118 -8.07 -5.22 -13.31
N ALA A 119 -7.86 -6.33 -14.00
CA ALA A 119 -8.69 -7.52 -13.89
C ALA A 119 -8.67 -8.10 -12.47
N THR A 120 -7.50 -8.13 -11.81
CA THR A 120 -7.38 -8.56 -10.41
C THR A 120 -8.20 -7.67 -9.47
N ILE A 121 -8.12 -6.36 -9.64
CA ILE A 121 -8.90 -5.39 -8.85
C ILE A 121 -10.40 -5.56 -9.10
N ALA A 122 -10.81 -5.66 -10.36
CA ALA A 122 -12.23 -5.78 -10.74
C ALA A 122 -12.84 -7.07 -10.20
N SER A 123 -12.16 -8.21 -10.37
CA SER A 123 -12.59 -9.50 -9.84
C SER A 123 -12.72 -9.50 -8.33
N TRP A 124 -11.77 -8.88 -7.63
CA TRP A 124 -11.86 -8.72 -6.18
C TRP A 124 -13.05 -7.86 -5.77
N ILE A 125 -13.28 -6.68 -6.40
CA ILE A 125 -14.43 -5.82 -6.10
C ILE A 125 -15.73 -6.60 -6.33
N LYS A 126 -15.83 -7.34 -7.45
CA LYS A 126 -16.99 -8.18 -7.76
C LYS A 126 -17.27 -9.22 -6.69
N SER A 127 -16.21 -9.82 -6.12
CA SER A 127 -16.33 -10.82 -5.05
C SER A 127 -16.94 -10.27 -3.75
N LEU A 128 -16.93 -8.95 -3.57
CA LEU A 128 -17.48 -8.30 -2.38
C LEU A 128 -19.01 -8.20 -2.40
N GLU A 129 -19.70 -8.37 -3.55
CA GLU A 129 -21.15 -8.34 -3.65
C GLU A 129 -21.83 -9.35 -2.70
N ASN A 130 -21.21 -10.51 -2.53
CA ASN A 130 -21.74 -11.62 -1.74
C ASN A 130 -21.09 -11.71 -0.35
N ALA A 131 -20.45 -10.64 0.09
CA ALA A 131 -19.61 -10.65 1.28
C ALA A 131 -20.28 -10.14 2.56
N GLU A 132 -21.56 -9.75 2.51
CA GLU A 132 -22.37 -9.30 3.67
C GLU A 132 -23.22 -10.42 4.26
#